data_6b28904658969f784df187f55f323cd4
#
_entry.id   6b28904658969f784df187f55f323cd4
#
_cell.length_a   1.000
_cell.length_b   1.000
_cell.length_c   1.000
_cell.angle_alpha   90.00
_cell.angle_beta   90.00
_cell.angle_gamma   90.00
#
_symmetry.space_group_name_H-M   'P 1'
#
loop_
_entity.id
_entity.type
_entity.pdbx_description
1 polymer ?
#
loop_
_entity_poly.entity_id
_entity_poly.type
_entity_poly.pdbx_seq_one_letter_code
_entity_poly.pdbx_strand_id
1 'polypeptide(L)'
;MIHKDFLAEKLKLFAEACTRPLFEAHLHGDLSNIGEVEAAIGELLEMNPDVCMQLAPASLTTMMSLQGIGNAVSQEVAYVLRHIARVYEKTGDQAHASARLSQAEAIERAFSCDGTQCPKEFEEFEQTIC
;
A
#
# COMPACT_ATOMS: atom_id res chain seq x y z
N MET A 1 22.84 12.78 -0.37
CA MET A 1 22.21 13.43 -1.47
C MET A 1 20.78 13.80 -1.16
N ILE A 2 20.32 14.87 -1.72
CA ILE A 2 18.99 15.42 -1.46
C ILE A 2 17.90 14.41 -1.76
N HIS A 3 18.00 13.70 -2.87
CA HIS A 3 16.99 12.72 -3.28
C HIS A 3 16.80 11.59 -2.28
N LYS A 4 17.89 11.12 -1.69
CA LYS A 4 17.84 10.02 -0.75
C LYS A 4 17.13 10.42 0.54
N ASP A 5 17.45 11.59 1.04
CA ASP A 5 16.81 12.12 2.25
C ASP A 5 15.34 12.42 2.01
N PHE A 6 15.03 12.97 0.84
CA PHE A 6 13.64 13.25 0.46
C PHE A 6 12.82 11.97 0.39
N LEU A 7 13.38 10.91 -0.18
CA LEU A 7 12.68 9.63 -0.28
C LEU A 7 12.43 9.03 1.09
N ALA A 8 13.43 9.06 1.98
CA ALA A 8 13.28 8.52 3.32
C ALA A 8 12.17 9.25 4.08
N GLU A 9 12.11 10.57 3.96
CA GLU A 9 11.06 11.36 4.61
C GLU A 9 9.68 11.04 4.02
N LYS A 10 9.60 10.89 2.71
CA LYS A 10 8.36 10.57 2.02
C LYS A 10 7.80 9.22 2.49
N LEU A 11 8.66 8.21 2.61
CA LEU A 11 8.27 6.89 3.08
C LEU A 11 7.84 6.91 4.55
N LYS A 12 8.54 7.70 5.36
CA LYS A 12 8.17 7.86 6.77
C LYS A 12 6.78 8.48 6.90
N LEU A 13 6.50 9.52 6.14
CA LEU A 13 5.19 10.18 6.17
C LEU A 13 4.10 9.24 5.67
N PHE A 14 4.39 8.45 4.64
CA PHE A 14 3.45 7.46 4.15
C PHE A 14 3.11 6.44 5.24
N ALA A 15 4.13 5.91 5.91
CA ALA A 15 3.91 4.95 6.98
C ALA A 15 3.09 5.56 8.11
N GLU A 16 3.37 6.79 8.49
CA GLU A 16 2.61 7.49 9.52
C GLU A 16 1.14 7.65 9.14
N ALA A 17 0.89 7.95 7.87
CA ALA A 17 -0.48 8.11 7.37
C ALA A 17 -1.24 6.78 7.35
N CYS A 18 -0.54 5.67 7.16
CA CYS A 18 -1.17 4.36 7.01
C CYS A 18 -1.35 3.58 8.30
N THR A 19 -0.41 3.72 9.25
CA THR A 19 -0.35 2.81 10.40
C THR A 19 -1.61 2.86 11.27
N ARG A 20 -2.07 4.04 11.62
CA ARG A 20 -3.24 4.16 12.48
C ARG A 20 -4.53 3.67 11.80
N PRO A 21 -4.82 4.11 10.56
CA PRO A 21 -6.03 3.59 9.89
C PRO A 21 -5.97 2.08 9.66
N LEU A 22 -4.81 1.52 9.32
CA LEU A 22 -4.68 0.08 9.14
C LEU A 22 -4.90 -0.66 10.45
N PHE A 23 -4.34 -0.16 11.54
CA PHE A 23 -4.53 -0.77 12.84
C PHE A 23 -6.01 -0.78 13.23
N GLU A 24 -6.69 0.35 13.07
CA GLU A 24 -8.11 0.46 13.37
C GLU A 24 -8.94 -0.46 12.47
N ALA A 25 -8.59 -0.54 11.20
CA ALA A 25 -9.29 -1.42 10.26
C ALA A 25 -9.13 -2.90 10.63
N HIS A 26 -7.91 -3.31 11.01
CA HIS A 26 -7.68 -4.69 11.45
C HIS A 26 -8.43 -5.01 12.73
N LEU A 27 -8.47 -4.05 13.64
CA LEU A 27 -9.09 -4.26 14.95
C LEU A 27 -10.61 -4.28 14.87
N HIS A 28 -11.20 -3.36 14.12
CA HIS A 28 -12.66 -3.15 14.10
C HIS A 28 -13.33 -3.52 12.78
N GLY A 29 -12.57 -3.81 11.72
CA GLY A 29 -13.15 -4.12 10.42
C GLY A 29 -13.84 -2.93 9.77
N ASP A 30 -13.45 -1.70 10.13
CA ASP A 30 -14.09 -0.49 9.66
C ASP A 30 -13.52 -0.07 8.30
N LEU A 31 -14.34 -0.19 7.25
CA LEU A 31 -13.89 0.10 5.89
C LEU A 31 -13.65 1.59 5.63
N SER A 32 -14.16 2.48 6.48
CA SER A 32 -13.86 3.91 6.31
C SER A 32 -12.37 4.18 6.55
N ASN A 33 -11.73 3.42 7.42
CA ASN A 33 -10.30 3.53 7.66
C ASN A 33 -9.49 3.06 6.45
N ILE A 34 -10.02 2.09 5.69
CA ILE A 34 -9.37 1.63 4.46
C ILE A 34 -9.33 2.76 3.42
N GLY A 35 -10.37 3.57 3.35
CA GLY A 35 -10.39 4.72 2.45
C GLY A 35 -9.23 5.69 2.72
N GLU A 36 -8.90 5.90 4.00
CA GLU A 36 -7.77 6.75 4.35
C GLU A 36 -6.44 6.16 3.90
N VAL A 37 -6.29 4.84 4.02
CA VAL A 37 -5.06 4.15 3.59
C VAL A 37 -4.93 4.21 2.07
N GLU A 38 -6.03 3.98 1.36
CA GLU A 38 -6.02 4.06 -0.11
C GLU A 38 -5.72 5.47 -0.59
N ALA A 39 -6.21 6.48 0.13
CA ALA A 39 -5.88 7.87 -0.18
C ALA A 39 -4.39 8.15 -0.01
N ALA A 40 -3.78 7.57 1.03
CA ALA A 40 -2.35 7.71 1.26
C ALA A 40 -1.52 7.07 0.14
N ILE A 41 -1.97 5.92 -0.37
CA ILE A 41 -1.31 5.28 -1.52
C ILE A 41 -1.38 6.20 -2.74
N GLY A 42 -2.57 6.74 -3.02
CA GLY A 42 -2.74 7.65 -4.14
C GLY A 42 -1.82 8.85 -4.04
N GLU A 43 -1.72 9.44 -2.85
CA GLU A 43 -0.85 10.59 -2.63
C GLU A 43 0.62 10.22 -2.85
N LEU A 44 1.04 9.05 -2.33
CA LEU A 44 2.42 8.60 -2.51
C LEU A 44 2.77 8.40 -3.98
N LEU A 45 1.83 7.85 -4.76
CA LEU A 45 2.02 7.59 -6.17
C LEU A 45 1.66 8.78 -7.06
N GLU A 46 1.22 9.88 -6.46
CA GLU A 46 0.79 11.08 -7.17
C GLU A 46 -0.32 10.79 -8.19
N MET A 47 -1.28 10.00 -7.75
CA MET A 47 -2.46 9.63 -8.53
C MET A 47 -3.72 9.90 -7.73
N ASN A 48 -4.83 10.18 -8.42
CA ASN A 48 -6.12 10.25 -7.77
C ASN A 48 -6.41 8.87 -7.12
N PRO A 49 -6.73 8.80 -5.82
CA PRO A 49 -6.91 7.51 -5.15
C PRO A 49 -7.99 6.63 -5.77
N ASP A 50 -9.11 7.23 -6.17
CA ASP A 50 -10.21 6.45 -6.77
C ASP A 50 -9.78 5.81 -8.09
N VAL A 51 -9.05 6.57 -8.91
CA VAL A 51 -8.52 6.04 -10.17
C VAL A 51 -7.49 4.96 -9.89
N CYS A 52 -6.56 5.24 -8.98
CA CYS A 52 -5.48 4.33 -8.64
C CYS A 52 -6.00 2.96 -8.19
N MET A 53 -7.00 2.97 -7.31
CA MET A 53 -7.54 1.73 -6.76
C MET A 53 -8.37 0.93 -7.77
N GLN A 54 -8.89 1.59 -8.79
CA GLN A 54 -9.69 0.93 -9.83
C GLN A 54 -8.87 0.41 -11.01
N LEU A 55 -7.59 0.77 -11.08
CA LEU A 55 -6.75 0.32 -12.19
C LEU A 55 -6.54 -1.19 -12.16
N ALA A 56 -6.60 -1.80 -13.33
CA ALA A 56 -6.17 -3.19 -13.46
C ALA A 56 -4.70 -3.30 -13.04
N PRO A 57 -4.28 -4.45 -12.51
CA PRO A 57 -2.91 -4.59 -11.99
C PRO A 57 -1.83 -4.18 -12.99
N ALA A 58 -1.95 -4.59 -14.26
CA ALA A 58 -0.96 -4.25 -15.28
C ALA A 58 -0.95 -2.73 -15.56
N SER A 59 -2.14 -2.10 -15.54
CA SER A 59 -2.22 -0.66 -15.76
C SER A 59 -1.59 0.11 -14.62
N LEU A 60 -1.81 -0.34 -13.40
CA LEU A 60 -1.21 0.30 -12.22
C LEU A 60 0.32 0.24 -12.29
N THR A 61 0.88 -0.92 -12.58
CA THR A 61 2.35 -1.04 -12.65
C THR A 61 2.93 -0.23 -13.82
N THR A 62 2.21 -0.15 -14.94
CA THR A 62 2.62 0.69 -16.05
C THR A 62 2.69 2.16 -15.64
N MET A 63 1.65 2.64 -14.97
CA MET A 63 1.62 4.03 -14.51
C MET A 63 2.73 4.31 -13.51
N MET A 64 2.98 3.38 -12.59
CA MET A 64 4.06 3.51 -11.63
C MET A 64 5.42 3.59 -12.33
N SER A 65 5.65 2.74 -13.34
CA SER A 65 6.89 2.75 -14.12
C SER A 65 7.07 4.08 -14.85
N LEU A 66 6.01 4.59 -15.46
CA LEU A 66 6.07 5.86 -16.18
C LEU A 66 6.39 7.03 -15.27
N GLN A 67 6.02 6.94 -14.00
CA GLN A 67 6.32 7.97 -13.01
C GLN A 67 7.68 7.80 -12.36
N GLY A 68 8.42 6.78 -12.74
CA GLY A 68 9.74 6.53 -12.18
C GLY A 68 9.74 5.99 -10.76
N ILE A 69 8.65 5.32 -10.36
CA ILE A 69 8.56 4.72 -9.04
C ILE A 69 9.60 3.60 -8.91
N GLY A 70 10.38 3.64 -7.82
CA GLY A 70 11.43 2.64 -7.59
C GLY A 70 11.02 1.56 -6.60
N ASN A 71 11.99 0.68 -6.29
CA ASN A 71 11.74 -0.49 -5.45
C ASN A 71 11.30 -0.15 -4.03
N ALA A 72 11.87 0.89 -3.43
CA ALA A 72 11.54 1.22 -2.04
C ALA A 72 10.07 1.61 -1.89
N VAL A 73 9.57 2.45 -2.80
CA VAL A 73 8.16 2.87 -2.78
C VAL A 73 7.27 1.68 -3.11
N SER A 74 7.64 0.90 -4.14
CA SER A 74 6.86 -0.27 -4.57
C SER A 74 6.74 -1.31 -3.45
N GLN A 75 7.81 -1.53 -2.70
CA GLN A 75 7.81 -2.45 -1.57
C GLN A 75 6.76 -2.03 -0.53
N GLU A 76 6.72 -0.74 -0.21
CA GLU A 76 5.78 -0.24 0.80
C GLU A 76 4.34 -0.31 0.30
N VAL A 77 4.10 0.05 -0.96
CA VAL A 77 2.77 -0.01 -1.53
C VAL A 77 2.25 -1.45 -1.57
N ALA A 78 3.10 -2.40 -2.00
CA ALA A 78 2.71 -3.81 -2.03
C ALA A 78 2.39 -4.33 -0.63
N TYR A 79 3.21 -3.97 0.35
CA TYR A 79 2.98 -4.36 1.75
C TYR A 79 1.62 -3.85 2.25
N VAL A 80 1.33 -2.57 2.01
CA VAL A 80 0.08 -1.96 2.45
C VAL A 80 -1.12 -2.57 1.72
N LEU A 81 -1.00 -2.79 0.40
CA LEU A 81 -2.08 -3.41 -0.37
C LEU A 81 -2.43 -4.80 0.15
N ARG A 82 -1.44 -5.58 0.57
CA ARG A 82 -1.69 -6.90 1.16
C ARG A 82 -2.46 -6.78 2.48
N HIS A 83 -2.15 -5.77 3.28
CA HIS A 83 -2.91 -5.54 4.52
C HIS A 83 -4.34 -5.10 4.24
N ILE A 84 -4.54 -4.25 3.25
CA ILE A 84 -5.90 -3.86 2.83
C ILE A 84 -6.68 -5.10 2.40
N ALA A 85 -6.05 -5.98 1.62
CA ALA A 85 -6.71 -7.22 1.17
C ALA A 85 -7.15 -8.07 2.35
N ARG A 86 -6.33 -8.19 3.40
CA ARG A 86 -6.69 -8.94 4.60
C ARG A 86 -7.90 -8.36 5.30
N VAL A 87 -7.99 -7.04 5.38
CA VAL A 87 -9.15 -6.40 6.01
C VAL A 87 -10.41 -6.70 5.21
N TYR A 88 -10.35 -6.58 3.89
CA TYR A 88 -11.50 -6.92 3.05
C TYR A 88 -11.91 -8.38 3.22
N GLU A 89 -10.94 -9.30 3.32
CA GLU A 89 -11.25 -10.71 3.57
C GLU A 89 -11.99 -10.90 4.88
N LYS A 90 -11.54 -10.25 5.92
CA LYS A 90 -12.17 -10.36 7.25
C LYS A 90 -13.60 -9.84 7.24
N THR A 91 -13.90 -8.85 6.42
CA THR A 91 -15.24 -8.30 6.32
C THR A 91 -16.12 -9.05 5.32
N GLY A 92 -15.57 -10.06 4.65
CA GLY A 92 -16.33 -10.89 3.71
C GLY A 92 -16.38 -10.34 2.30
N ASP A 93 -15.63 -9.28 1.99
CA ASP A 93 -15.62 -8.67 0.66
C ASP A 93 -14.51 -9.29 -0.18
N GLN A 94 -14.80 -10.45 -0.74
CA GLN A 94 -13.81 -11.19 -1.53
C GLN A 94 -13.42 -10.50 -2.83
N ALA A 95 -14.35 -9.76 -3.43
CA ALA A 95 -14.06 -9.07 -4.69
C ALA A 95 -12.99 -8.00 -4.50
N HIS A 96 -13.14 -7.16 -3.47
CA HIS A 96 -12.14 -6.15 -3.17
C HIS A 96 -10.83 -6.76 -2.66
N ALA A 97 -10.93 -7.82 -1.86
CA ALA A 97 -9.74 -8.51 -1.36
C ALA A 97 -8.89 -9.03 -2.51
N SER A 98 -9.54 -9.71 -3.48
CA SER A 98 -8.84 -10.23 -4.66
C SER A 98 -8.22 -9.12 -5.50
N ALA A 99 -8.94 -8.01 -5.67
CA ALA A 99 -8.45 -6.89 -6.46
C ALA A 99 -7.17 -6.31 -5.85
N ARG A 100 -7.18 -6.08 -4.55
CA ARG A 100 -6.01 -5.50 -3.87
C ARG A 100 -4.82 -6.46 -3.86
N LEU A 101 -5.09 -7.74 -3.65
CA LEU A 101 -4.04 -8.75 -3.67
C LEU A 101 -3.42 -8.86 -5.06
N SER A 102 -4.23 -8.83 -6.11
CA SER A 102 -3.73 -8.89 -7.49
C SER A 102 -2.86 -7.69 -7.81
N GLN A 103 -3.24 -6.51 -7.34
CA GLN A 103 -2.43 -5.30 -7.51
C GLN A 103 -1.08 -5.45 -6.79
N ALA A 104 -1.09 -5.96 -5.56
CA ALA A 104 0.14 -6.17 -4.80
C ALA A 104 1.07 -7.14 -5.52
N GLU A 105 0.53 -8.26 -6.00
CA GLU A 105 1.33 -9.27 -6.69
C GLU A 105 1.92 -8.73 -8.00
N ALA A 106 1.16 -7.93 -8.73
CA ALA A 106 1.67 -7.34 -9.97
C ALA A 106 2.82 -6.38 -9.69
N ILE A 107 2.70 -5.58 -8.64
CA ILE A 107 3.76 -4.65 -8.22
C ILE A 107 5.01 -5.44 -7.83
N GLU A 108 4.84 -6.50 -7.07
CA GLU A 108 5.96 -7.34 -6.65
C GLU A 108 6.73 -7.90 -7.84
N ARG A 109 6.01 -8.38 -8.84
CA ARG A 109 6.64 -8.92 -10.05
C ARG A 109 7.30 -7.83 -10.88
N ALA A 110 6.62 -6.71 -11.07
CA ALA A 110 7.12 -5.64 -11.93
C ALA A 110 8.35 -4.94 -11.35
N PHE A 111 8.45 -4.84 -10.03
CA PHE A 111 9.50 -4.08 -9.37
C PHE A 111 10.45 -4.95 -8.56
N SER A 112 10.34 -6.27 -8.68
CA SER A 112 11.22 -7.24 -8.01
C SER A 112 11.29 -6.98 -6.50
N CYS A 113 10.12 -6.85 -5.87
CA CYS A 113 10.02 -6.65 -4.43
C CYS A 113 9.05 -7.68 -3.84
N ASP A 114 8.99 -7.72 -2.51
CA ASP A 114 8.19 -8.71 -1.78
C ASP A 114 7.34 -8.01 -0.72
N GLY A 115 6.06 -7.83 -1.02
CA GLY A 115 5.12 -7.19 -0.10
C GLY A 115 4.82 -8.00 1.16
N THR A 116 5.28 -9.25 1.24
CA THR A 116 5.14 -10.04 2.46
C THR A 116 6.21 -9.67 3.49
N GLN A 117 7.27 -8.98 3.07
CA GLN A 117 8.33 -8.53 3.96
C GLN A 117 7.96 -7.17 4.53
N CYS A 118 8.10 -7.02 5.85
CA CYS A 118 7.75 -5.77 6.52
C CYS A 118 8.83 -4.71 6.29
N PRO A 119 8.49 -3.57 5.68
CA PRO A 119 9.45 -2.46 5.59
C PRO A 119 9.75 -1.91 6.99
N LYS A 120 10.95 -1.35 7.15
CA LYS A 120 11.36 -0.85 8.47
C LYS A 120 10.43 0.23 9.03
N GLU A 121 9.80 1.02 8.16
CA GLU A 121 8.88 2.06 8.58
C GLU A 121 7.61 1.51 9.21
N PHE A 122 7.31 0.22 8.99
CA PHE A 122 6.10 -0.44 9.50
C PHE A 122 6.39 -1.46 10.61
N GLU A 123 7.61 -1.52 11.11
CA GLU A 123 7.99 -2.53 12.12
C GLU A 123 7.13 -2.46 13.39
N GLU A 124 6.92 -1.26 13.92
CA GLU A 124 6.09 -1.10 15.11
C GLU A 124 4.64 -1.51 14.83
N PHE A 125 4.13 -1.12 13.68
CA PHE A 125 2.77 -1.49 13.27
C PHE A 125 2.63 -3.01 13.21
N GLU A 126 3.58 -3.70 12.58
CA GLU A 126 3.49 -5.14 12.41
C GLU A 126 3.53 -5.86 13.76
N GLN A 127 4.35 -5.39 14.69
CA GLN A 127 4.40 -5.96 16.04
C GLN A 127 3.07 -5.77 16.77
N THR A 128 2.37 -4.69 16.52
CA THR A 128 1.11 -4.38 17.16
C THR A 128 -0.03 -5.31 16.70
N ILE A 129 -0.06 -5.68 15.43
CA ILE A 129 -1.14 -6.51 14.88
C ILE A 129 -0.84 -8.00 14.93
N CYS A 130 0.39 -8.39 15.19
CA CYS A 130 0.77 -9.80 15.37
C CYS A 130 0.75 -10.19 16.87
#